data_8f8d89259aa326698d71aa90b0fc0a8b
#
_entry.id   8f8d89259aa326698d71aa90b0fc0a8b
#
_cell.length_a   1.000
_cell.length_b   1.000
_cell.length_c   1.000
_cell.angle_alpha   90.00
_cell.angle_beta   90.00
_cell.angle_gamma   90.00
#
_symmetry.space_group_name_H-M   'P 1'
#
loop_
_entity.id
_entity.type
_entity.pdbx_description
1 polymer ?
#
loop_
_entity_poly.entity_id
_entity_poly.type
_entity_poly.pdbx_seq_one_letter_code
_entity_poly.pdbx_strand_id
1 'polypeptide(L)'
;MFEPTTTYAPNPHRYDTMTYNRAGTSGLKLPAVSLGFWHNFGDITPFDQMKSLVFTAFDNGITHFDLANNYGPEPGQAEKNCGLLLAKYFKHHRDELVISTKAGYEMWAGPYGDLGSRKYLLASLDQSLERLGLDYVDIFYHHHPDPETPLEETMGALAQAVNSGKALYVGLSNYDGPTMEKAAAILTDLHVPFIINQNKYDILDRTVEKNGLKETAYKLGKGLITFCPLAQGLLTNRYLNGIPADSRMAHDPRFLNDSALTEKLHKQVVDLNNLAAERGQTLAEMSLAWLLHDGKVTSVLTGASKPQQILDNIGALKNTHFSDEELKLIDEISAR
;
A
#
# COMPACT_ATOMS: atom_id res chain seq x y z
N MET A 1 21.48 -4.79 -34.12
CA MET A 1 20.02 -4.84 -34.45
C MET A 1 19.32 -4.07 -33.36
N PHE A 2 18.83 -2.86 -33.62
CA PHE A 2 18.04 -2.11 -32.67
C PHE A 2 16.68 -2.80 -32.58
N GLU A 3 16.35 -3.39 -31.40
CA GLU A 3 14.97 -3.78 -31.14
C GLU A 3 14.11 -2.52 -31.26
N PRO A 4 12.97 -2.58 -31.95
CA PRO A 4 12.05 -1.45 -31.96
C PRO A 4 11.62 -1.23 -30.52
N THR A 5 11.95 -0.06 -29.96
CA THR A 5 11.40 0.41 -28.70
C THR A 5 9.89 0.45 -28.88
N THR A 6 9.17 -0.52 -28.35
CA THR A 6 7.72 -0.45 -28.24
C THR A 6 7.41 0.73 -27.33
N THR A 7 7.14 1.87 -27.95
CA THR A 7 6.84 3.11 -27.24
C THR A 7 5.49 2.90 -26.54
N TYR A 8 5.51 2.80 -25.21
CA TYR A 8 4.28 2.83 -24.43
C TYR A 8 3.66 4.22 -24.57
N ALA A 9 2.40 4.28 -25.00
CA ALA A 9 1.61 5.49 -25.06
C ALA A 9 0.46 5.35 -24.07
N PRO A 10 0.51 5.99 -22.91
CA PRO A 10 -0.53 5.88 -21.91
C PRO A 10 -1.84 6.52 -22.39
N ASN A 11 -2.95 6.03 -21.84
CA ASN A 11 -4.28 6.59 -22.11
C ASN A 11 -4.30 8.09 -21.79
N PRO A 12 -4.63 8.99 -22.76
CA PRO A 12 -4.65 10.43 -22.51
C PRO A 12 -5.73 10.86 -21.51
N HIS A 13 -6.77 10.03 -21.30
CA HIS A 13 -7.88 10.26 -20.38
C HIS A 13 -7.69 9.55 -19.02
N ARG A 14 -6.50 9.05 -18.70
CA ARG A 14 -6.23 8.26 -17.49
C ARG A 14 -6.58 8.96 -16.18
N TYR A 15 -6.60 10.28 -16.16
CA TYR A 15 -6.88 11.08 -14.95
C TYR A 15 -8.35 11.46 -14.77
N ASP A 16 -9.22 11.24 -15.78
CA ASP A 16 -10.57 11.79 -15.81
C ASP A 16 -11.50 11.18 -14.75
N THR A 17 -11.27 9.92 -14.36
CA THR A 17 -12.16 9.18 -13.45
C THR A 17 -11.55 8.84 -12.10
N MET A 18 -10.23 8.99 -11.94
CA MET A 18 -9.57 8.70 -10.68
C MET A 18 -9.73 9.85 -9.68
N THR A 19 -10.10 9.52 -8.45
CA THR A 19 -10.10 10.47 -7.34
C THR A 19 -8.70 10.58 -6.75
N TYR A 20 -8.20 11.81 -6.54
CA TYR A 20 -6.91 12.09 -5.91
C TYR A 20 -7.09 12.81 -4.60
N ASN A 21 -6.66 12.17 -3.51
CA ASN A 21 -6.75 12.69 -2.15
C ASN A 21 -5.40 13.26 -1.69
N ARG A 22 -5.43 14.36 -0.94
CA ARG A 22 -4.22 14.92 -0.32
C ARG A 22 -3.68 13.96 0.74
N ALA A 23 -2.36 13.76 0.78
CA ALA A 23 -1.71 13.09 1.91
C ALA A 23 -1.67 14.04 3.11
N GLY A 24 -2.72 14.03 3.90
CA GLY A 24 -2.95 14.96 4.99
C GLY A 24 -3.01 16.42 4.52
N THR A 25 -2.24 17.29 5.15
CA THR A 25 -2.13 18.73 4.80
C THR A 25 -0.98 19.02 3.83
N SER A 26 -0.26 17.98 3.35
CA SER A 26 0.85 18.15 2.41
C SER A 26 0.37 18.57 1.01
N GLY A 27 1.30 19.00 0.16
CA GLY A 27 1.01 19.28 -1.25
C GLY A 27 0.80 18.05 -2.12
N LEU A 28 1.30 16.88 -1.66
CA LEU A 28 1.21 15.64 -2.42
C LEU A 28 -0.22 15.08 -2.44
N LYS A 29 -0.66 14.66 -3.62
CA LYS A 29 -1.90 13.92 -3.81
C LYS A 29 -1.58 12.49 -4.21
N LEU A 30 -2.34 11.54 -3.67
CA LEU A 30 -2.30 10.13 -4.07
C LEU A 30 -3.63 9.72 -4.71
N PRO A 31 -3.63 8.78 -5.66
CA PRO A 31 -4.87 8.20 -6.17
C PRO A 31 -5.57 7.49 -5.02
N ALA A 32 -6.90 7.50 -5.01
CA ALA A 32 -7.69 6.82 -3.97
C ALA A 32 -7.44 5.31 -3.94
N VAL A 33 -7.01 4.72 -5.08
CA VAL A 33 -6.52 3.34 -5.19
C VAL A 33 -5.06 3.38 -5.64
N SER A 34 -4.16 2.73 -4.90
CA SER A 34 -2.72 2.61 -5.20
C SER A 34 -2.36 1.17 -5.53
N LEU A 35 -1.28 0.95 -6.29
CA LEU A 35 -0.79 -0.36 -6.66
C LEU A 35 0.37 -0.81 -5.75
N GLY A 36 0.17 -1.95 -5.05
CA GLY A 36 1.18 -2.58 -4.21
C GLY A 36 1.98 -3.65 -4.95
N PHE A 37 3.29 -3.65 -4.72
CA PHE A 37 4.25 -4.54 -5.40
C PHE A 37 4.69 -5.74 -4.53
N TRP A 38 3.96 -6.05 -3.48
CA TRP A 38 4.42 -7.08 -2.52
C TRP A 38 4.53 -8.49 -3.11
N HIS A 39 3.53 -8.99 -3.86
CA HIS A 39 3.49 -10.41 -4.28
C HIS A 39 3.70 -10.66 -5.78
N ASN A 40 3.13 -9.86 -6.65
CA ASN A 40 3.03 -10.17 -8.08
C ASN A 40 4.13 -9.50 -8.92
N PHE A 41 5.22 -9.09 -8.28
CA PHE A 41 6.33 -8.38 -8.92
C PHE A 41 7.70 -8.99 -8.58
N GLY A 42 7.71 -10.22 -8.06
CA GLY A 42 8.93 -10.97 -7.77
C GLY A 42 9.50 -11.70 -9.00
N ASP A 43 10.48 -12.57 -8.75
CA ASP A 43 11.23 -13.32 -9.76
C ASP A 43 10.41 -14.41 -10.47
N ILE A 44 9.37 -14.93 -9.80
CA ILE A 44 8.49 -15.98 -10.36
C ILE A 44 7.38 -15.44 -11.26
N THR A 45 7.17 -14.12 -11.30
CA THR A 45 6.11 -13.52 -12.12
C THR A 45 6.65 -13.16 -13.51
N PRO A 46 6.00 -13.62 -14.61
CA PRO A 46 6.42 -13.25 -15.95
C PRO A 46 6.43 -11.73 -16.16
N PHE A 47 7.47 -11.20 -16.80
CA PHE A 47 7.64 -9.75 -17.02
C PHE A 47 6.45 -9.13 -17.77
N ASP A 48 5.89 -9.83 -18.77
CA ASP A 48 4.73 -9.35 -19.52
C ASP A 48 3.46 -9.26 -18.66
N GLN A 49 3.32 -10.10 -17.63
CA GLN A 49 2.24 -9.98 -16.66
C GLN A 49 2.43 -8.74 -15.80
N MET A 50 3.62 -8.53 -15.24
CA MET A 50 3.94 -7.31 -14.48
C MET A 50 3.71 -6.05 -15.31
N LYS A 51 4.17 -6.05 -16.57
CA LYS A 51 3.94 -4.96 -17.52
C LYS A 51 2.44 -4.69 -17.72
N SER A 52 1.64 -5.72 -17.93
CA SER A 52 0.19 -5.57 -18.14
C SER A 52 -0.51 -4.97 -16.91
N LEU A 53 -0.10 -5.36 -15.69
CA LEU A 53 -0.62 -4.80 -14.45
C LEU A 53 -0.30 -3.31 -14.33
N VAL A 54 0.96 -2.93 -14.55
CA VAL A 54 1.41 -1.54 -14.42
C VAL A 54 0.79 -0.65 -15.49
N PHE A 55 0.68 -1.13 -16.74
CA PHE A 55 0.01 -0.38 -17.80
C PHE A 55 -1.47 -0.17 -17.49
N THR A 56 -2.18 -1.22 -17.08
CA THR A 56 -3.60 -1.10 -16.69
C THR A 56 -3.78 -0.13 -15.53
N ALA A 57 -2.90 -0.17 -14.52
CA ALA A 57 -2.93 0.74 -13.40
C ALA A 57 -2.75 2.19 -13.85
N PHE A 58 -1.69 2.49 -14.60
CA PHE A 58 -1.39 3.85 -15.02
C PHE A 58 -2.41 4.39 -16.03
N ASP A 59 -2.88 3.56 -16.98
CA ASP A 59 -3.91 3.93 -17.95
C ASP A 59 -5.28 4.26 -17.33
N ASN A 60 -5.47 3.91 -16.04
CA ASN A 60 -6.66 4.20 -15.25
C ASN A 60 -6.38 5.12 -14.06
N GLY A 61 -5.30 5.88 -14.09
CA GLY A 61 -4.99 6.94 -13.12
C GLY A 61 -4.35 6.50 -11.82
N ILE A 62 -3.94 5.24 -11.68
CA ILE A 62 -3.12 4.82 -10.54
C ILE A 62 -1.68 5.29 -10.78
N THR A 63 -1.29 6.36 -10.09
CA THR A 63 0.02 6.98 -10.20
C THR A 63 0.96 6.61 -9.06
N HIS A 64 0.49 5.94 -8.02
CA HIS A 64 1.29 5.54 -6.88
C HIS A 64 1.61 4.06 -6.90
N PHE A 65 2.90 3.73 -6.95
CA PHE A 65 3.47 2.39 -6.88
C PHE A 65 4.22 2.24 -5.56
N ASP A 66 3.76 1.30 -4.74
CA ASP A 66 4.26 1.10 -3.38
C ASP A 66 5.09 -0.17 -3.28
N LEU A 67 6.36 0.00 -2.92
CA LEU A 67 7.35 -1.04 -2.78
C LEU A 67 7.89 -1.14 -1.35
N ALA A 68 8.81 -2.08 -1.13
CA ALA A 68 9.72 -2.15 0.01
C ALA A 68 10.98 -2.91 -0.41
N ASN A 69 12.09 -2.66 0.32
CA ASN A 69 13.36 -3.30 0.02
C ASN A 69 13.30 -4.84 0.04
N ASN A 70 12.45 -5.42 0.90
CA ASN A 70 12.30 -6.86 1.08
C ASN A 70 11.18 -7.50 0.23
N TYR A 71 10.51 -6.75 -0.67
CA TYR A 71 9.45 -7.32 -1.51
C TYR A 71 10.01 -8.22 -2.62
N GLY A 72 9.30 -9.36 -2.88
CA GLY A 72 9.67 -10.38 -3.85
C GLY A 72 8.56 -11.40 -4.07
N PRO A 73 8.81 -12.75 -4.20
CA PRO A 73 9.90 -13.51 -3.54
C PRO A 73 11.26 -13.09 -4.06
N GLU A 74 12.30 -13.45 -3.41
CA GLU A 74 13.63 -12.90 -3.32
C GLU A 74 13.64 -11.41 -2.95
N PRO A 75 14.09 -11.06 -1.71
CA PRO A 75 14.16 -9.68 -1.26
C PRO A 75 14.86 -8.77 -2.27
N GLY A 76 14.23 -7.62 -2.58
CA GLY A 76 14.73 -6.66 -3.56
C GLY A 76 14.29 -6.91 -5.01
N GLN A 77 13.68 -8.06 -5.31
CA GLN A 77 13.34 -8.38 -6.70
C GLN A 77 12.19 -7.50 -7.23
N ALA A 78 11.22 -7.15 -6.37
CA ALA A 78 10.14 -6.23 -6.76
C ALA A 78 10.68 -4.86 -7.17
N GLU A 79 11.67 -4.32 -6.46
CA GLU A 79 12.32 -3.05 -6.83
C GLU A 79 13.11 -3.16 -8.14
N LYS A 80 13.86 -4.25 -8.36
CA LYS A 80 14.55 -4.50 -9.63
C LYS A 80 13.59 -4.56 -10.81
N ASN A 81 12.49 -5.29 -10.68
CA ASN A 81 11.48 -5.40 -11.74
C ASN A 81 10.76 -4.07 -11.99
N CYS A 82 10.46 -3.32 -10.94
CA CYS A 82 9.92 -1.97 -11.06
C CYS A 82 10.91 -1.05 -11.80
N GLY A 83 12.20 -1.07 -11.44
CA GLY A 83 13.25 -0.32 -12.12
C GLY A 83 13.34 -0.62 -13.60
N LEU A 84 13.25 -1.90 -13.99
CA LEU A 84 13.20 -2.31 -15.40
C LEU A 84 11.98 -1.76 -16.14
N LEU A 85 10.79 -1.80 -15.49
CA LEU A 85 9.56 -1.24 -16.05
C LEU A 85 9.66 0.28 -16.22
N LEU A 86 10.17 0.97 -15.19
CA LEU A 86 10.38 2.42 -15.22
C LEU A 86 11.33 2.83 -16.33
N ALA A 87 12.51 2.22 -16.41
CA ALA A 87 13.51 2.53 -17.41
C ALA A 87 13.02 2.29 -18.86
N LYS A 88 12.25 1.20 -19.06
CA LYS A 88 11.82 0.78 -20.40
C LYS A 88 10.59 1.53 -20.90
N TYR A 89 9.63 1.84 -19.99
CA TYR A 89 8.29 2.31 -20.41
C TYR A 89 7.87 3.64 -19.80
N PHE A 90 8.42 4.02 -18.62
CA PHE A 90 7.96 5.17 -17.85
C PHE A 90 9.01 6.28 -17.71
N LYS A 91 10.14 6.19 -18.44
CA LYS A 91 11.21 7.20 -18.35
C LYS A 91 10.69 8.64 -18.56
N HIS A 92 9.75 8.83 -19.49
CA HIS A 92 9.16 10.14 -19.80
C HIS A 92 7.94 10.47 -18.92
N HIS A 93 7.57 9.58 -18.02
CA HIS A 93 6.42 9.70 -17.11
C HIS A 93 6.83 9.62 -15.63
N ARG A 94 8.17 9.68 -15.33
CA ARG A 94 8.66 9.59 -13.95
C ARG A 94 8.02 10.65 -13.04
N ASP A 95 7.87 11.86 -13.54
CA ASP A 95 7.31 12.99 -12.79
C ASP A 95 5.78 12.93 -12.62
N GLU A 96 5.13 12.00 -13.32
CA GLU A 96 3.71 11.69 -13.17
C GLU A 96 3.47 10.56 -12.15
N LEU A 97 4.54 9.91 -11.67
CA LEU A 97 4.47 8.78 -10.75
C LEU A 97 4.93 9.17 -9.34
N VAL A 98 4.30 8.60 -8.35
CA VAL A 98 4.76 8.57 -6.96
C VAL A 98 5.33 7.18 -6.70
N ILE A 99 6.63 7.08 -6.49
CA ILE A 99 7.31 5.82 -6.18
C ILE A 99 7.67 5.84 -4.69
N SER A 100 7.14 4.90 -3.95
CA SER A 100 7.47 4.73 -2.53
C SER A 100 8.22 3.42 -2.28
N THR A 101 9.18 3.44 -1.35
CA THR A 101 9.81 2.24 -0.83
C THR A 101 10.02 2.33 0.68
N LYS A 102 10.37 1.22 1.30
CA LYS A 102 10.44 1.06 2.77
C LYS A 102 11.65 0.24 3.16
N ALA A 103 12.15 0.47 4.36
CA ALA A 103 13.12 -0.38 5.05
C ALA A 103 12.73 -0.54 6.52
N GLY A 104 12.99 -1.73 7.09
CA GLY A 104 12.66 -2.04 8.49
C GLY A 104 12.61 -3.54 8.77
N TYR A 105 12.22 -4.37 7.82
CA TYR A 105 12.27 -5.83 7.91
C TYR A 105 13.62 -6.37 7.43
N GLU A 106 13.95 -7.60 7.85
CA GLU A 106 15.21 -8.25 7.50
C GLU A 106 15.44 -8.27 5.99
N MET A 107 16.64 -7.83 5.61
CA MET A 107 17.10 -7.77 4.23
C MET A 107 18.36 -8.61 4.02
N TRP A 108 19.19 -8.75 5.07
CA TRP A 108 20.36 -9.63 5.12
C TRP A 108 20.64 -10.06 6.55
N ALA A 109 21.32 -11.19 6.71
CA ALA A 109 21.63 -11.75 8.01
C ALA A 109 22.64 -10.90 8.80
N GLY A 110 22.53 -10.97 10.12
CA GLY A 110 23.45 -10.32 11.06
C GLY A 110 22.91 -9.00 11.63
N PRO A 111 23.71 -8.29 12.43
CA PRO A 111 23.20 -7.23 13.31
C PRO A 111 22.94 -5.89 12.61
N TYR A 112 23.04 -5.82 11.29
CA TYR A 112 22.91 -4.58 10.51
C TYR A 112 21.89 -4.71 9.38
N GLY A 113 21.10 -5.80 9.33
CA GLY A 113 20.29 -6.16 8.20
C GLY A 113 18.79 -5.91 8.38
N ASP A 114 18.34 -5.30 9.50
CA ASP A 114 16.94 -5.08 9.84
C ASP A 114 16.72 -3.86 10.76
N LEU A 115 15.45 -3.64 11.14
CA LEU A 115 14.97 -2.69 12.14
C LEU A 115 15.19 -1.21 11.78
N GLY A 116 15.44 -0.34 12.78
CA GLY A 116 15.39 1.11 12.65
C GLY A 116 16.70 1.85 12.76
N SER A 117 17.85 1.14 12.86
CA SER A 117 19.14 1.80 13.02
C SER A 117 19.45 2.72 11.83
N ARG A 118 20.11 3.84 12.11
CA ARG A 118 20.57 4.77 11.08
C ARG A 118 21.42 4.09 10.01
N LYS A 119 22.29 3.16 10.43
CA LYS A 119 23.13 2.39 9.50
C LYS A 119 22.31 1.57 8.52
N TYR A 120 21.30 0.84 9.02
CA TYR A 120 20.47 -0.02 8.18
C TYR A 120 19.59 0.79 7.24
N LEU A 121 18.90 1.82 7.75
CA LEU A 121 17.96 2.60 6.94
C LEU A 121 18.63 3.31 5.76
N LEU A 122 19.78 3.95 5.99
CA LEU A 122 20.49 4.66 4.93
C LEU A 122 21.10 3.71 3.92
N ALA A 123 21.72 2.61 4.37
CA ALA A 123 22.24 1.58 3.46
C ALA A 123 21.12 0.94 2.62
N SER A 124 19.96 0.68 3.23
CA SER A 124 18.80 0.12 2.54
C SER A 124 18.24 1.07 1.48
N LEU A 125 18.16 2.38 1.78
CA LEU A 125 17.71 3.36 0.79
C LEU A 125 18.66 3.42 -0.41
N ASP A 126 19.97 3.42 -0.19
CA ASP A 126 20.95 3.42 -1.28
C ASP A 126 20.81 2.19 -2.17
N GLN A 127 20.68 1.02 -1.57
CA GLN A 127 20.45 -0.23 -2.30
C GLN A 127 19.10 -0.24 -3.04
N SER A 128 18.05 0.37 -2.46
CA SER A 128 16.73 0.50 -3.11
C SER A 128 16.81 1.39 -4.33
N LEU A 129 17.48 2.54 -4.24
CA LEU A 129 17.71 3.45 -5.37
C LEU A 129 18.49 2.77 -6.50
N GLU A 130 19.53 2.00 -6.15
CA GLU A 130 20.29 1.21 -7.15
C GLU A 130 19.39 0.19 -7.86
N ARG A 131 18.56 -0.58 -7.12
CA ARG A 131 17.64 -1.57 -7.70
C ARG A 131 16.57 -0.92 -8.59
N LEU A 132 16.04 0.24 -8.17
CA LEU A 132 15.04 1.01 -8.91
C LEU A 132 15.64 1.76 -10.11
N GLY A 133 16.95 2.01 -10.13
CA GLY A 133 17.60 2.85 -11.12
C GLY A 133 17.15 4.31 -11.03
N LEU A 134 16.91 4.82 -9.82
CA LEU A 134 16.43 6.17 -9.55
C LEU A 134 17.41 6.95 -8.67
N ASP A 135 17.44 8.26 -8.82
CA ASP A 135 18.21 9.16 -7.97
C ASP A 135 17.49 9.44 -6.65
N TYR A 136 16.15 9.36 -6.63
CA TYR A 136 15.30 9.57 -5.47
C TYR A 136 14.01 8.76 -5.54
N VAL A 137 13.41 8.50 -4.37
CA VAL A 137 12.01 8.06 -4.25
C VAL A 137 11.14 9.20 -3.75
N ASP A 138 9.85 9.16 -4.09
CA ASP A 138 8.91 10.21 -3.64
C ASP A 138 8.62 10.08 -2.15
N ILE A 139 8.41 8.85 -1.64
CA ILE A 139 8.19 8.60 -0.21
C ILE A 139 9.10 7.46 0.26
N PHE A 140 9.88 7.72 1.31
CA PHE A 140 10.64 6.68 2.01
C PHE A 140 10.01 6.39 3.37
N TYR A 141 9.65 5.13 3.61
CA TYR A 141 9.02 4.71 4.87
C TYR A 141 9.99 3.98 5.79
N HIS A 142 9.90 4.26 7.10
CA HIS A 142 10.29 3.28 8.11
C HIS A 142 9.19 2.23 8.21
N HIS A 143 9.52 0.94 7.93
CA HIS A 143 8.54 -0.10 7.62
C HIS A 143 7.79 -0.61 8.85
N HIS A 144 8.42 -0.61 10.02
CA HIS A 144 7.79 -0.91 11.30
C HIS A 144 8.60 -0.35 12.48
N PRO A 145 7.96 -0.09 13.65
CA PRO A 145 8.64 0.38 14.84
C PRO A 145 9.77 -0.56 15.27
N ASP A 146 10.88 0.02 15.72
CA ASP A 146 11.99 -0.68 16.35
C ASP A 146 12.00 -0.34 17.85
N PRO A 147 11.72 -1.30 18.75
CA PRO A 147 11.67 -1.04 20.19
C PRO A 147 13.07 -0.89 20.83
N GLU A 148 14.14 -1.27 20.12
CA GLU A 148 15.51 -1.29 20.64
C GLU A 148 16.31 -0.05 20.22
N THR A 149 15.98 0.56 19.08
CA THR A 149 16.63 1.79 18.59
C THR A 149 15.90 3.02 19.12
N PRO A 150 16.61 4.01 19.68
CA PRO A 150 16.00 5.29 20.06
C PRO A 150 15.24 5.92 18.86
N LEU A 151 14.02 6.37 19.11
CA LEU A 151 13.16 6.91 18.05
C LEU A 151 13.80 8.09 17.34
N GLU A 152 14.59 8.89 18.07
CA GLU A 152 15.35 10.03 17.57
C GLU A 152 16.40 9.60 16.52
N GLU A 153 17.05 8.44 16.70
CA GLU A 153 17.99 7.91 15.73
C GLU A 153 17.31 7.51 14.44
N THR A 154 16.21 6.78 14.54
CA THR A 154 15.40 6.36 13.40
C THR A 154 14.86 7.58 12.64
N MET A 155 14.25 8.53 13.34
CA MET A 155 13.73 9.76 12.71
C MET A 155 14.86 10.62 12.12
N GLY A 156 16.02 10.67 12.77
CA GLY A 156 17.23 11.31 12.24
C GLY A 156 17.77 10.66 10.98
N ALA A 157 17.60 9.34 10.81
CA ALA A 157 17.95 8.65 9.57
C ALA A 157 16.98 9.04 8.42
N LEU A 158 15.67 9.12 8.70
CA LEU A 158 14.69 9.59 7.73
C LEU A 158 14.93 11.05 7.33
N ALA A 159 15.31 11.90 8.30
CA ALA A 159 15.72 13.28 8.04
C ALA A 159 16.91 13.36 7.09
N GLN A 160 17.92 12.50 7.30
CA GLN A 160 19.09 12.42 6.41
C GLN A 160 18.70 11.99 4.98
N ALA A 161 17.75 11.07 4.82
CA ALA A 161 17.26 10.65 3.51
C ALA A 161 16.68 11.82 2.71
N VAL A 162 15.89 12.68 3.36
CA VAL A 162 15.32 13.88 2.73
C VAL A 162 16.40 14.93 2.47
N ASN A 163 17.22 15.26 3.48
CA ASN A 163 18.23 16.31 3.37
C ASN A 163 19.32 15.99 2.32
N SER A 164 19.55 14.71 2.03
CA SER A 164 20.45 14.27 0.96
C SER A 164 19.79 14.24 -0.42
N GLY A 165 18.50 14.56 -0.53
CA GLY A 165 17.74 14.55 -1.78
C GLY A 165 17.37 13.15 -2.28
N LYS A 166 17.54 12.10 -1.46
CA LYS A 166 17.23 10.70 -1.83
C LYS A 166 15.77 10.33 -1.59
N ALA A 167 15.02 11.15 -0.84
CA ALA A 167 13.58 11.05 -0.68
C ALA A 167 12.97 12.45 -0.67
N LEU A 168 11.78 12.63 -1.25
CA LEU A 168 11.07 13.91 -1.19
C LEU A 168 10.27 14.05 0.10
N TYR A 169 9.67 12.97 0.55
CA TYR A 169 8.85 12.87 1.75
C TYR A 169 9.21 11.63 2.55
N VAL A 170 8.83 11.62 3.82
CA VAL A 170 8.91 10.43 4.65
C VAL A 170 7.54 9.97 5.11
N GLY A 171 7.43 8.67 5.30
CA GLY A 171 6.29 7.97 5.87
C GLY A 171 6.71 7.04 7.00
N LEU A 172 5.73 6.63 7.78
CA LEU A 172 5.87 5.60 8.81
C LEU A 172 4.91 4.46 8.50
N SER A 173 5.25 3.24 8.91
CA SER A 173 4.39 2.08 8.70
C SER A 173 4.31 1.24 9.97
N ASN A 174 3.13 0.67 10.25
CA ASN A 174 2.86 -0.17 11.43
C ASN A 174 3.04 0.53 12.81
N TYR A 175 3.05 1.86 12.84
CA TYR A 175 3.04 2.63 14.07
C TYR A 175 1.63 2.69 14.67
N ASP A 176 1.55 2.74 15.99
CA ASP A 176 0.32 3.11 16.71
C ASP A 176 0.20 4.63 16.88
N GLY A 177 -0.95 5.09 17.38
CA GLY A 177 -1.21 6.51 17.56
C GLY A 177 -0.17 7.22 18.45
N PRO A 178 0.07 6.73 19.68
CA PRO A 178 1.04 7.35 20.59
C PRO A 178 2.48 7.40 20.07
N THR A 179 2.95 6.32 19.42
CA THR A 179 4.31 6.27 18.88
C THR A 179 4.46 7.17 17.65
N MET A 180 3.42 7.20 16.79
CA MET A 180 3.38 8.10 15.65
C MET A 180 3.38 9.57 16.09
N GLU A 181 2.67 9.93 17.14
CA GLU A 181 2.65 11.31 17.66
C GLU A 181 4.04 11.77 18.11
N LYS A 182 4.77 10.91 18.84
CA LYS A 182 6.16 11.18 19.23
C LYS A 182 7.08 11.33 18.01
N ALA A 183 6.99 10.41 17.05
CA ALA A 183 7.78 10.46 15.82
C ALA A 183 7.49 11.73 15.01
N ALA A 184 6.22 12.13 14.93
CA ALA A 184 5.80 13.34 14.24
C ALA A 184 6.38 14.62 14.89
N ALA A 185 6.44 14.67 16.23
CA ALA A 185 7.08 15.78 16.94
C ALA A 185 8.57 15.88 16.60
N ILE A 186 9.32 14.78 16.67
CA ILE A 186 10.75 14.73 16.31
C ILE A 186 10.96 15.17 14.85
N LEU A 187 10.19 14.64 13.90
CA LEU A 187 10.33 14.99 12.49
C LEU A 187 9.96 16.46 12.22
N THR A 188 9.02 17.02 12.98
CA THR A 188 8.69 18.45 12.92
C THR A 188 9.85 19.31 13.39
N ASP A 189 10.47 18.97 14.51
CA ASP A 189 11.65 19.68 15.03
C ASP A 189 12.85 19.59 14.08
N LEU A 190 12.97 18.48 13.35
CA LEU A 190 13.99 18.28 12.31
C LEU A 190 13.61 18.94 10.96
N HIS A 191 12.46 19.62 10.86
CA HIS A 191 11.93 20.25 9.63
C HIS A 191 11.78 19.26 8.45
N VAL A 192 11.39 18.02 8.74
CA VAL A 192 11.24 16.96 7.74
C VAL A 192 9.78 16.79 7.33
N PRO A 193 9.47 16.69 6.04
CA PRO A 193 8.11 16.51 5.54
C PRO A 193 7.60 15.07 5.76
N PHE A 194 7.20 14.76 6.99
CA PHE A 194 6.43 13.55 7.31
C PHE A 194 4.97 13.77 6.92
N ILE A 195 4.47 12.97 5.99
CA ILE A 195 3.18 13.22 5.37
C ILE A 195 2.15 12.10 5.54
N ILE A 196 2.58 10.86 5.80
CA ILE A 196 1.68 9.70 5.67
C ILE A 196 2.10 8.54 6.58
N ASN A 197 1.10 7.83 7.11
CA ASN A 197 1.31 6.53 7.79
C ASN A 197 0.66 5.40 6.97
N GLN A 198 1.31 4.24 6.91
CA GLN A 198 0.81 3.05 6.24
C GLN A 198 0.58 1.91 7.21
N ASN A 199 -0.66 1.44 7.35
CA ASN A 199 -1.01 0.36 8.27
C ASN A 199 -2.01 -0.61 7.66
N LYS A 200 -2.07 -1.84 8.22
CA LYS A 200 -3.14 -2.78 7.94
C LYS A 200 -4.47 -2.20 8.41
N TYR A 201 -5.44 -2.16 7.52
CA TYR A 201 -6.79 -1.73 7.86
C TYR A 201 -7.78 -2.27 6.83
N ASP A 202 -8.78 -2.98 7.34
CA ASP A 202 -9.91 -3.51 6.57
C ASP A 202 -11.13 -3.66 7.50
N ILE A 203 -12.28 -4.04 6.96
CA ILE A 203 -13.53 -4.19 7.73
C ILE A 203 -13.36 -5.18 8.90
N LEU A 204 -12.54 -6.23 8.72
CA LEU A 204 -12.33 -7.29 9.72
C LEU A 204 -11.20 -6.96 10.70
N ASP A 205 -10.21 -6.16 10.29
CA ASP A 205 -9.11 -5.70 11.14
C ASP A 205 -9.15 -4.19 11.32
N ARG A 206 -9.69 -3.75 12.43
CA ARG A 206 -9.87 -2.34 12.80
C ARG A 206 -8.89 -1.90 13.89
N THR A 207 -7.70 -2.49 13.94
CA THR A 207 -6.67 -2.18 14.93
C THR A 207 -6.28 -0.70 14.92
N VAL A 208 -6.20 -0.05 13.76
CA VAL A 208 -5.86 1.37 13.63
C VAL A 208 -6.86 2.33 14.29
N GLU A 209 -8.11 1.90 14.44
CA GLU A 209 -9.12 2.65 15.21
C GLU A 209 -8.89 2.47 16.72
N LYS A 210 -8.66 1.22 17.16
CA LYS A 210 -8.51 0.85 18.57
C LYS A 210 -7.23 1.37 19.20
N ASN A 211 -6.13 1.43 18.44
CA ASN A 211 -4.82 1.92 18.89
C ASN A 211 -4.63 3.43 18.72
N GLY A 212 -5.68 4.13 18.27
CA GLY A 212 -5.72 5.58 18.11
C GLY A 212 -5.00 6.14 16.88
N LEU A 213 -4.42 5.28 16.02
CA LEU A 213 -3.64 5.74 14.86
C LEU A 213 -4.47 6.59 13.89
N LYS A 214 -5.66 6.11 13.50
CA LYS A 214 -6.51 6.79 12.52
C LYS A 214 -6.85 8.21 12.95
N GLU A 215 -7.23 8.39 14.22
CA GLU A 215 -7.54 9.72 14.79
C GLU A 215 -6.29 10.59 14.96
N THR A 216 -5.18 10.02 15.39
CA THR A 216 -3.91 10.74 15.53
C THR A 216 -3.43 11.23 14.17
N ALA A 217 -3.45 10.39 13.13
CA ALA A 217 -3.09 10.78 11.78
C ALA A 217 -3.95 11.95 11.28
N TYR A 218 -5.25 11.85 11.44
CA TYR A 218 -6.18 12.93 11.05
C TYR A 218 -5.91 14.23 11.81
N LYS A 219 -5.79 14.21 13.14
CA LYS A 219 -5.51 15.38 13.99
C LYS A 219 -4.18 16.06 13.65
N LEU A 220 -3.16 15.27 13.34
CA LEU A 220 -1.84 15.79 12.96
C LEU A 220 -1.77 16.22 11.49
N GLY A 221 -2.87 16.12 10.74
CA GLY A 221 -2.89 16.45 9.31
C GLY A 221 -1.98 15.53 8.48
N LYS A 222 -1.86 14.26 8.85
CA LYS A 222 -1.12 13.22 8.12
C LYS A 222 -2.08 12.33 7.34
N GLY A 223 -1.65 11.89 6.16
CA GLY A 223 -2.38 10.88 5.41
C GLY A 223 -2.34 9.51 6.09
N LEU A 224 -3.33 8.69 5.77
CA LEU A 224 -3.36 7.27 6.10
C LEU A 224 -3.54 6.46 4.81
N ILE A 225 -2.61 5.56 4.52
CA ILE A 225 -2.74 4.58 3.45
C ILE A 225 -2.86 3.19 4.05
N THR A 226 -3.76 2.37 3.51
CA THR A 226 -4.07 1.06 4.10
C THR A 226 -3.56 -0.06 3.23
N PHE A 227 -2.77 -0.97 3.78
CA PHE A 227 -2.41 -2.21 3.12
C PHE A 227 -3.33 -3.37 3.53
N CYS A 228 -3.41 -4.41 2.71
CA CYS A 228 -4.34 -5.53 2.84
C CYS A 228 -5.82 -5.14 2.98
N PRO A 229 -6.33 -4.12 2.25
CA PRO A 229 -7.68 -3.59 2.42
C PRO A 229 -8.79 -4.61 2.13
N LEU A 230 -8.46 -5.71 1.46
CA LEU A 230 -9.35 -6.84 1.17
C LEU A 230 -9.03 -8.08 2.02
N ALA A 231 -8.35 -7.92 3.16
CA ALA A 231 -7.99 -9.00 4.08
C ALA A 231 -7.36 -10.21 3.33
N GLN A 232 -6.38 -9.94 2.44
CA GLN A 232 -5.71 -10.92 1.60
C GLN A 232 -6.65 -11.72 0.65
N GLY A 233 -7.81 -11.15 0.32
CA GLY A 233 -8.82 -11.74 -0.57
C GLY A 233 -10.03 -12.32 0.17
N LEU A 234 -10.05 -12.36 1.49
CA LEU A 234 -11.22 -12.78 2.28
C LEU A 234 -12.43 -11.87 2.04
N LEU A 235 -12.21 -10.57 1.86
CA LEU A 235 -13.24 -9.59 1.53
C LEU A 235 -13.51 -9.52 0.02
N THR A 236 -13.60 -10.70 -0.61
CA THR A 236 -14.02 -10.87 -2.00
C THR A 236 -14.99 -12.04 -2.12
N ASN A 237 -15.63 -12.21 -3.26
CA ASN A 237 -16.49 -13.36 -3.52
C ASN A 237 -15.74 -14.70 -3.63
N ARG A 238 -14.40 -14.68 -3.57
CA ARG A 238 -13.56 -15.84 -3.84
C ARG A 238 -13.73 -16.97 -2.82
N TYR A 239 -13.95 -16.63 -1.55
CA TYR A 239 -14.03 -17.58 -0.44
C TYR A 239 -15.46 -17.88 0.04
N LEU A 240 -16.50 -17.37 -0.64
CA LEU A 240 -17.91 -17.58 -0.27
C LEU A 240 -18.32 -19.06 -0.31
N ASN A 241 -17.74 -19.82 -1.23
CA ASN A 241 -18.07 -21.24 -1.44
C ASN A 241 -16.92 -22.19 -1.04
N GLY A 242 -16.07 -21.77 -0.13
CA GLY A 242 -14.90 -22.52 0.34
C GLY A 242 -13.58 -22.00 -0.24
N ILE A 243 -12.51 -22.81 -0.13
CA ILE A 243 -11.16 -22.44 -0.55
C ILE A 243 -10.92 -22.88 -1.99
N PRO A 244 -10.80 -21.95 -2.98
CA PRO A 244 -10.50 -22.33 -4.36
C PRO A 244 -9.09 -22.91 -4.48
N ALA A 245 -8.93 -23.94 -5.32
CA ALA A 245 -7.65 -24.61 -5.54
C ALA A 245 -6.54 -23.67 -6.08
N ASP A 246 -6.93 -22.62 -6.80
CA ASP A 246 -6.02 -21.59 -7.34
C ASP A 246 -5.86 -20.38 -6.41
N SER A 247 -6.33 -20.46 -5.15
CA SER A 247 -6.25 -19.37 -4.18
C SER A 247 -4.88 -19.29 -3.51
N ARG A 248 -4.57 -18.10 -2.97
CA ARG A 248 -3.36 -17.91 -2.14
C ARG A 248 -3.36 -18.85 -0.94
N MET A 249 -4.50 -19.03 -0.29
CA MET A 249 -4.65 -19.93 0.87
C MET A 249 -4.25 -21.36 0.53
N ALA A 250 -4.49 -21.82 -0.72
CA ALA A 250 -4.12 -23.14 -1.18
C ALA A 250 -2.64 -23.28 -1.57
N HIS A 251 -1.99 -22.20 -2.03
CA HIS A 251 -0.63 -22.24 -2.59
C HIS A 251 0.44 -21.57 -1.73
N ASP A 252 0.07 -20.59 -0.91
CA ASP A 252 0.99 -19.85 -0.04
C ASP A 252 0.40 -19.62 1.35
N PRO A 253 0.41 -20.64 2.23
CA PRO A 253 -0.20 -20.56 3.56
C PRO A 253 0.59 -19.72 4.57
N ARG A 254 1.72 -19.11 4.19
CA ARG A 254 2.59 -18.33 5.10
C ARG A 254 1.88 -17.15 5.76
N PHE A 255 0.96 -16.52 5.03
CA PHE A 255 0.28 -15.30 5.50
C PHE A 255 -1.24 -15.48 5.64
N LEU A 256 -1.82 -16.47 4.95
CA LEU A 256 -3.23 -16.81 5.01
C LEU A 256 -3.39 -18.32 4.87
N ASN A 257 -3.73 -18.99 5.95
CA ASN A 257 -3.93 -20.43 5.97
C ASN A 257 -5.41 -20.79 6.18
N ASP A 258 -5.77 -22.07 5.97
CA ASP A 258 -7.13 -22.57 6.06
C ASP A 258 -7.74 -22.43 7.46
N SER A 259 -6.94 -22.41 8.54
CA SER A 259 -7.41 -22.17 9.89
C SER A 259 -7.94 -20.73 10.09
N ALA A 260 -7.60 -19.81 9.20
CA ALA A 260 -8.12 -18.45 9.23
C ALA A 260 -9.60 -18.38 8.80
N LEU A 261 -10.09 -19.32 7.98
CA LEU A 261 -11.47 -19.35 7.52
C LEU A 261 -12.36 -20.13 8.52
N THR A 262 -12.54 -19.58 9.72
CA THR A 262 -13.45 -20.13 10.72
C THR A 262 -14.92 -19.99 10.29
N GLU A 263 -15.82 -20.80 10.85
CA GLU A 263 -17.28 -20.66 10.61
C GLU A 263 -17.78 -19.24 10.93
N LYS A 264 -17.26 -18.63 11.98
CA LYS A 264 -17.55 -17.26 12.37
C LYS A 264 -17.16 -16.29 11.28
N LEU A 265 -15.90 -16.35 10.80
CA LEU A 265 -15.40 -15.47 9.76
C LEU A 265 -16.15 -15.68 8.43
N HIS A 266 -16.39 -16.94 8.06
CA HIS A 266 -17.16 -17.24 6.85
C HIS A 266 -18.56 -16.60 6.91
N LYS A 267 -19.25 -16.70 8.05
CA LYS A 267 -20.55 -16.04 8.24
C LYS A 267 -20.46 -14.52 8.12
N GLN A 268 -19.43 -13.89 8.71
CA GLN A 268 -19.21 -12.44 8.56
C GLN A 268 -19.02 -12.05 7.07
N VAL A 269 -18.24 -12.81 6.33
CA VAL A 269 -17.98 -12.57 4.89
C VAL A 269 -19.25 -12.74 4.07
N VAL A 270 -20.09 -13.75 4.37
CA VAL A 270 -21.38 -13.95 3.68
C VAL A 270 -22.33 -12.80 3.98
N ASP A 271 -22.46 -12.38 5.25
CA ASP A 271 -23.34 -11.28 5.65
C ASP A 271 -22.90 -9.96 5.00
N LEU A 272 -21.58 -9.66 4.95
CA LEU A 272 -21.02 -8.50 4.26
C LEU A 272 -21.25 -8.56 2.75
N ASN A 273 -21.15 -9.74 2.15
CA ASN A 273 -21.41 -9.91 0.71
C ASN A 273 -22.87 -9.65 0.35
N ASN A 274 -23.81 -10.05 1.21
CA ASN A 274 -25.23 -9.76 1.01
C ASN A 274 -25.49 -8.26 1.06
N LEU A 275 -24.93 -7.55 2.04
CA LEU A 275 -25.01 -6.09 2.11
C LEU A 275 -24.39 -5.42 0.88
N ALA A 276 -23.24 -5.89 0.40
CA ALA A 276 -22.62 -5.37 -0.82
C ALA A 276 -23.56 -5.54 -2.04
N ALA A 277 -24.22 -6.70 -2.17
CA ALA A 277 -25.16 -6.95 -3.25
C ALA A 277 -26.38 -6.01 -3.19
N GLU A 278 -26.91 -5.72 -2.00
CA GLU A 278 -28.00 -4.74 -1.80
C GLU A 278 -27.59 -3.33 -2.25
N ARG A 279 -26.30 -2.99 -2.09
CA ARG A 279 -25.69 -1.73 -2.56
C ARG A 279 -25.38 -1.71 -4.06
N GLY A 280 -25.59 -2.83 -4.77
CA GLY A 280 -25.20 -2.98 -6.18
C GLY A 280 -23.68 -3.02 -6.39
N GLN A 281 -22.93 -3.41 -5.38
CA GLN A 281 -21.46 -3.53 -5.38
C GLN A 281 -21.03 -4.98 -5.16
N THR A 282 -19.86 -5.33 -5.63
CA THR A 282 -19.17 -6.54 -5.14
C THR A 282 -18.67 -6.32 -3.71
N LEU A 283 -18.42 -7.41 -2.97
CA LEU A 283 -17.84 -7.31 -1.63
C LEU A 283 -16.50 -6.55 -1.63
N ALA A 284 -15.67 -6.75 -2.64
CA ALA A 284 -14.41 -6.03 -2.80
C ALA A 284 -14.64 -4.51 -3.00
N GLU A 285 -15.54 -4.12 -3.90
CA GLU A 285 -15.87 -2.71 -4.12
C GLU A 285 -16.43 -2.05 -2.86
N MET A 286 -17.36 -2.70 -2.16
CA MET A 286 -17.91 -2.18 -0.91
C MET A 286 -16.82 -2.04 0.18
N SER A 287 -15.92 -3.03 0.30
CA SER A 287 -14.85 -2.98 1.32
C SER A 287 -13.85 -1.85 1.08
N LEU A 288 -13.47 -1.61 -0.17
CA LEU A 288 -12.62 -0.48 -0.53
C LEU A 288 -13.32 0.86 -0.38
N ALA A 289 -14.58 0.95 -0.79
CA ALA A 289 -15.42 2.13 -0.62
C ALA A 289 -15.60 2.49 0.86
N TRP A 290 -15.80 1.47 1.73
CA TRP A 290 -15.92 1.67 3.17
C TRP A 290 -14.65 2.26 3.79
N LEU A 291 -13.47 1.86 3.35
CA LEU A 291 -12.22 2.46 3.83
C LEU A 291 -12.11 3.95 3.48
N LEU A 292 -12.67 4.35 2.34
CA LEU A 292 -12.56 5.72 1.82
C LEU A 292 -13.71 6.65 2.25
N HIS A 293 -14.79 6.13 2.86
CA HIS A 293 -16.06 6.84 3.04
C HIS A 293 -15.98 8.11 3.90
N ASP A 294 -15.14 8.11 4.94
CA ASP A 294 -15.05 9.22 5.90
C ASP A 294 -13.94 10.24 5.57
N GLY A 295 -13.21 10.04 4.48
CA GLY A 295 -12.13 10.91 4.02
C GLY A 295 -10.87 10.90 4.89
N LYS A 296 -10.77 10.03 5.91
CA LYS A 296 -9.58 9.91 6.77
C LYS A 296 -8.52 8.97 6.16
N VAL A 297 -8.92 8.06 5.28
CA VAL A 297 -8.00 7.23 4.50
C VAL A 297 -7.70 7.95 3.18
N THR A 298 -6.44 8.21 2.93
CA THR A 298 -5.96 8.89 1.72
C THR A 298 -6.02 7.97 0.50
N SER A 299 -5.61 6.71 0.67
CA SER A 299 -5.54 5.74 -0.42
C SER A 299 -5.64 4.32 0.13
N VAL A 300 -6.22 3.42 -0.67
CA VAL A 300 -6.21 1.98 -0.40
C VAL A 300 -5.17 1.30 -1.28
N LEU A 301 -4.26 0.55 -0.68
CA LEU A 301 -3.17 -0.11 -1.38
C LEU A 301 -3.60 -1.53 -1.78
N THR A 302 -3.84 -1.73 -3.06
CA THR A 302 -4.30 -3.01 -3.59
C THR A 302 -3.21 -3.73 -4.37
N GLY A 303 -3.08 -5.04 -4.17
CA GLY A 303 -2.31 -5.93 -5.04
C GLY A 303 -3.23 -6.58 -6.08
N ALA A 304 -2.69 -6.88 -7.25
CA ALA A 304 -3.41 -7.58 -8.31
C ALA A 304 -2.53 -8.62 -8.99
N SER A 305 -3.12 -9.73 -9.39
CA SER A 305 -2.49 -10.77 -10.23
C SER A 305 -3.00 -10.75 -11.68
N LYS A 306 -4.08 -10.01 -11.93
CA LYS A 306 -4.71 -9.85 -13.25
C LYS A 306 -5.17 -8.40 -13.44
N PRO A 307 -5.07 -7.84 -14.67
CA PRO A 307 -5.54 -6.49 -14.97
C PRO A 307 -7.00 -6.20 -14.56
N GLN A 308 -7.89 -7.18 -14.72
CA GLN A 308 -9.30 -7.02 -14.35
C GLN A 308 -9.49 -6.70 -12.87
N GLN A 309 -8.68 -7.25 -11.97
CA GLN A 309 -8.75 -6.94 -10.54
C GLN A 309 -8.44 -5.46 -10.24
N ILE A 310 -7.56 -4.84 -11.03
CA ILE A 310 -7.28 -3.40 -10.92
C ILE A 310 -8.52 -2.60 -11.30
N LEU A 311 -9.17 -2.96 -12.40
CA LEU A 311 -10.40 -2.29 -12.88
C LEU A 311 -11.55 -2.46 -11.88
N ASP A 312 -11.72 -3.67 -11.34
CA ASP A 312 -12.73 -3.97 -10.32
C ASP A 312 -12.49 -3.13 -9.05
N ASN A 313 -11.24 -3.02 -8.60
CA ASN A 313 -10.89 -2.22 -7.42
C ASN A 313 -11.16 -0.73 -7.63
N ILE A 314 -10.89 -0.19 -8.83
CA ILE A 314 -11.24 1.20 -9.19
C ILE A 314 -12.75 1.38 -9.21
N GLY A 315 -13.51 0.34 -9.55
CA GLY A 315 -14.97 0.32 -9.52
C GLY A 315 -15.57 0.74 -8.17
N ALA A 316 -14.86 0.53 -7.07
CA ALA A 316 -15.24 0.97 -5.72
C ALA A 316 -15.51 2.48 -5.63
N LEU A 317 -14.81 3.29 -6.44
CA LEU A 317 -14.93 4.75 -6.43
C LEU A 317 -16.26 5.26 -6.98
N LYS A 318 -17.06 4.41 -7.64
CA LYS A 318 -18.38 4.79 -8.19
C LYS A 318 -19.42 5.03 -7.09
N ASN A 319 -19.27 4.40 -5.92
CA ASN A 319 -20.17 4.56 -4.79
C ASN A 319 -19.41 4.41 -3.46
N THR A 320 -18.91 5.52 -2.91
CA THR A 320 -18.24 5.58 -1.62
C THR A 320 -19.15 6.12 -0.50
N HIS A 321 -20.40 6.43 -0.81
CA HIS A 321 -21.37 6.88 0.18
C HIS A 321 -22.00 5.70 0.92
N PHE A 322 -22.16 5.83 2.23
CA PHE A 322 -22.85 4.87 3.09
C PHE A 322 -23.91 5.59 3.92
N SER A 323 -25.06 4.95 4.14
CA SER A 323 -26.02 5.40 5.15
C SER A 323 -25.55 5.03 6.57
N ASP A 324 -26.13 5.70 7.57
CA ASP A 324 -25.83 5.37 8.97
C ASP A 324 -26.24 3.93 9.31
N GLU A 325 -27.32 3.42 8.71
CA GLU A 325 -27.79 2.05 8.89
C GLU A 325 -26.81 1.03 8.30
N GLU A 326 -26.27 1.30 7.11
CA GLU A 326 -25.25 0.45 6.47
C GLU A 326 -23.98 0.41 7.30
N LEU A 327 -23.47 1.56 7.76
CA LEU A 327 -22.28 1.63 8.63
C LEU A 327 -22.49 0.87 9.93
N LYS A 328 -23.65 1.04 10.58
CA LYS A 328 -24.00 0.31 11.79
C LYS A 328 -24.05 -1.20 11.55
N LEU A 329 -24.63 -1.65 10.44
CA LEU A 329 -24.69 -3.07 10.09
C LEU A 329 -23.29 -3.65 9.84
N ILE A 330 -22.40 -2.91 9.15
CA ILE A 330 -21.00 -3.31 8.98
C ILE A 330 -20.30 -3.43 10.34
N ASP A 331 -20.52 -2.48 11.26
CA ASP A 331 -19.96 -2.52 12.61
C ASP A 331 -20.45 -3.74 13.39
N GLU A 332 -21.75 -4.05 13.34
CA GLU A 332 -22.34 -5.21 13.99
C GLU A 332 -21.81 -6.54 13.43
N ILE A 333 -21.64 -6.65 12.12
CA ILE A 333 -21.10 -7.84 11.47
C ILE A 333 -19.62 -8.02 11.81
N SER A 334 -18.84 -6.96 11.72
CA SER A 334 -17.38 -7.03 11.96
C SER A 334 -17.03 -7.28 13.44
N ALA A 335 -17.88 -6.87 14.38
CA ALA A 335 -17.66 -7.07 15.82
C ALA A 335 -17.97 -8.50 16.31
N ARG A 336 -18.67 -9.30 15.54
CA ARG A 336 -19.01 -10.70 15.89
C ARG A 336 -17.76 -11.56 15.90
#